data_4a89608c73eea0e0d4646760880f0b3b
#
_entry.id   4a89608c73eea0e0d4646760880f0b3b
#
_cell.length_a   1.000
_cell.length_b   1.000
_cell.length_c   1.000
_cell.angle_alpha   90.00
_cell.angle_beta   90.00
_cell.angle_gamma   90.00
#
_symmetry.space_group_name_H-M   'P 1'
#
loop_
_entity.id
_entity.type
_entity.pdbx_description
1 polymer ?
#
loop_
_entity_poly.entity_id
_entity_poly.type
_entity_poly.pdbx_seq_one_letter_code
_entity_poly.pdbx_strand_id
1 'polypeptide(L)'
;MSLTAHPLALRLGDWISGRSGVEPGEVLLDRKRVYILPTRAGAVFAAAMLVLLVASINYALQLGFLLTFLAASMAIVGMHHTHRNLARITLRAQRADPIFAGDVATFELLVANPTVEQRLALHFGFALHLKRRGERGRQRRQAPGFWLDLPARGSATARLSLPTRRRGQLACPRVRVQTSFPFGLWRAWAYYAPPLTVLVYPTPEQDAPPLPVAGGSGREGAGLAASGEDFAGVRPYQAGDPRKMIAWRLAARSDDLPVKLFEAPSGSELLLDFERLPAQLDTEAKLSRLTRWLLIAEAAQLRYALALPGATIELGSGAAHRARCLAALALFER
;
A
#
# COMPACT_ATOMS: atom_id res chain seq x y z
N MET A 1 -3.41 30.73 -24.57
CA MET A 1 -4.86 30.79 -24.30
C MET A 1 -5.27 29.53 -23.55
N SER A 2 -5.36 29.60 -22.24
CA SER A 2 -5.71 28.46 -21.37
C SER A 2 -7.23 28.38 -21.25
N LEU A 3 -7.84 27.42 -21.95
CA LEU A 3 -9.25 27.09 -21.78
C LEU A 3 -9.44 26.45 -20.40
N THR A 4 -9.93 27.24 -19.46
CA THR A 4 -10.34 26.82 -18.12
C THR A 4 -11.45 25.80 -18.23
N ALA A 5 -11.24 24.61 -17.67
CA ALA A 5 -12.30 23.59 -17.57
C ALA A 5 -13.52 24.18 -16.83
N HIS A 6 -14.68 24.10 -17.47
CA HIS A 6 -15.94 24.68 -17.03
C HIS A 6 -16.27 24.24 -15.59
N PRO A 7 -16.68 25.17 -14.68
CA PRO A 7 -16.98 24.84 -13.28
C PRO A 7 -18.14 23.85 -13.11
N LEU A 8 -19.00 23.69 -14.12
CA LEU A 8 -20.09 22.71 -14.15
C LEU A 8 -19.60 21.24 -14.13
N ALA A 9 -18.48 20.92 -14.83
CA ALA A 9 -17.92 19.56 -14.81
C ALA A 9 -17.33 19.17 -13.45
N LEU A 10 -16.98 20.15 -12.61
CA LEU A 10 -16.47 19.93 -11.25
C LEU A 10 -17.59 19.73 -10.24
N ARG A 11 -18.70 20.49 -10.38
CA ARG A 11 -19.90 20.31 -9.54
C ARG A 11 -20.63 19.01 -9.84
N LEU A 12 -20.68 18.58 -11.11
CA LEU A 12 -21.18 17.25 -11.45
C LEU A 12 -20.32 16.15 -10.84
N GLY A 13 -19.00 16.28 -10.83
CA GLY A 13 -18.11 15.32 -10.21
C GLY A 13 -18.36 15.14 -8.71
N ASP A 14 -18.62 16.22 -8.00
CA ASP A 14 -18.89 16.21 -6.55
C ASP A 14 -20.31 15.68 -6.23
N TRP A 15 -21.29 15.96 -7.07
CA TRP A 15 -22.66 15.43 -6.94
C TRP A 15 -22.73 13.93 -7.28
N ILE A 16 -21.96 13.48 -8.27
CA ILE A 16 -21.82 12.07 -8.65
C ILE A 16 -21.02 11.27 -7.59
N SER A 17 -20.18 11.95 -6.78
CA SER A 17 -19.43 11.31 -5.69
C SER A 17 -20.25 11.05 -4.42
N GLY A 18 -21.52 11.40 -4.38
CA GLY A 18 -22.41 11.27 -3.22
C GLY A 18 -22.75 9.84 -2.74
N ARG A 19 -22.21 8.79 -3.41
CA ARG A 19 -22.23 7.41 -2.89
C ARG A 19 -20.93 7.11 -2.17
N SER A 20 -20.81 7.58 -0.94
CA SER A 20 -19.60 7.47 -0.11
C SER A 20 -19.54 6.21 0.78
N GLY A 21 -20.29 5.18 0.47
CA GLY A 21 -20.24 3.92 1.21
C GLY A 21 -19.24 2.92 0.62
N VAL A 22 -18.56 2.19 1.50
CA VAL A 22 -17.79 1.00 1.15
C VAL A 22 -18.75 -0.02 0.54
N GLU A 23 -18.41 -0.60 -0.60
CA GLU A 23 -19.25 -1.55 -1.34
C GLU A 23 -18.75 -2.99 -1.07
N PRO A 24 -19.39 -3.72 -0.13
CA PRO A 24 -18.97 -5.09 0.18
C PRO A 24 -19.33 -6.05 -0.95
N GLY A 25 -18.48 -7.06 -1.15
CA GLY A 25 -18.73 -8.12 -2.11
C GLY A 25 -18.28 -7.82 -3.53
N GLU A 26 -18.90 -8.52 -4.46
CA GLU A 26 -18.70 -8.36 -5.89
C GLU A 26 -19.64 -7.28 -6.43
N VAL A 27 -19.08 -6.32 -7.13
CA VAL A 27 -19.83 -5.18 -7.69
C VAL A 27 -19.87 -5.27 -9.20
N LEU A 28 -21.08 -5.40 -9.75
CA LEU A 28 -21.31 -5.31 -11.18
C LEU A 28 -21.41 -3.83 -11.59
N LEU A 29 -20.63 -3.43 -12.57
CA LEU A 29 -20.73 -2.11 -13.18
C LEU A 29 -21.93 -2.05 -14.14
N ASP A 30 -23.10 -1.82 -13.58
CA ASP A 30 -24.33 -1.64 -14.36
C ASP A 30 -24.25 -0.41 -15.26
N ARG A 31 -25.09 -0.38 -16.30
CA ARG A 31 -25.22 0.78 -17.22
C ARG A 31 -25.48 2.10 -16.50
N LYS A 32 -26.17 2.08 -15.35
CA LYS A 32 -26.47 3.26 -14.52
C LYS A 32 -25.29 3.77 -13.73
N ARG A 33 -24.22 2.96 -13.58
CA ARG A 33 -22.99 3.32 -12.87
C ARG A 33 -21.89 3.85 -13.79
N VAL A 34 -22.07 3.71 -15.11
CA VAL A 34 -21.11 4.13 -16.12
C VAL A 34 -21.50 5.51 -16.65
N TYR A 35 -20.63 6.45 -16.40
CA TYR A 35 -20.73 7.82 -16.92
C TYR A 35 -19.95 7.92 -18.21
N ILE A 36 -20.44 8.73 -19.18
CA ILE A 36 -19.77 8.98 -20.43
C ILE A 36 -19.81 10.46 -20.78
N LEU A 37 -18.68 11.00 -21.22
CA LEU A 37 -18.53 12.37 -21.72
C LEU A 37 -17.57 12.41 -22.90
N PRO A 38 -17.71 13.41 -23.79
CA PRO A 38 -16.73 13.62 -24.85
C PRO A 38 -15.36 14.00 -24.24
N THR A 39 -14.30 13.53 -24.87
CA THR A 39 -12.94 13.95 -24.57
C THR A 39 -12.64 15.33 -25.19
N ARG A 40 -11.47 15.87 -24.94
CA ARG A 40 -11.03 17.09 -25.67
C ARG A 40 -10.96 16.84 -27.19
N ALA A 41 -10.45 15.67 -27.58
CA ALA A 41 -10.42 15.25 -28.99
C ALA A 41 -11.85 15.10 -29.56
N GLY A 42 -12.77 14.53 -28.78
CA GLY A 42 -14.18 14.44 -29.15
C GLY A 42 -14.87 15.81 -29.33
N ALA A 43 -14.56 16.77 -28.45
CA ALA A 43 -15.09 18.14 -28.57
C ALA A 43 -14.53 18.86 -29.80
N VAL A 44 -13.22 18.72 -30.09
CA VAL A 44 -12.61 19.28 -31.30
C VAL A 44 -13.19 18.62 -32.56
N PHE A 45 -13.36 17.31 -32.54
CA PHE A 45 -14.01 16.57 -33.62
C PHE A 45 -15.44 17.06 -33.86
N ALA A 46 -16.25 17.24 -32.82
CA ALA A 46 -17.61 17.75 -32.94
C ALA A 46 -17.64 19.18 -33.50
N ALA A 47 -16.72 20.05 -33.08
CA ALA A 47 -16.59 21.39 -33.63
C ALA A 47 -16.21 21.37 -35.12
N ALA A 48 -15.27 20.50 -35.52
CA ALA A 48 -14.89 20.35 -36.92
C ALA A 48 -16.05 19.81 -37.77
N MET A 49 -16.84 18.87 -37.27
CA MET A 49 -18.05 18.39 -37.95
C MET A 49 -19.11 19.46 -38.10
N LEU A 50 -19.25 20.33 -37.10
CA LEU A 50 -20.16 21.47 -37.19
C LEU A 50 -19.75 22.46 -38.28
N VAL A 51 -18.47 22.80 -38.34
CA VAL A 51 -17.92 23.68 -39.39
C VAL A 51 -18.11 23.06 -40.77
N LEU A 52 -17.82 21.76 -40.93
CA LEU A 52 -18.00 21.05 -42.20
C LEU A 52 -19.49 21.02 -42.60
N LEU A 53 -20.39 20.83 -41.65
CA LEU A 53 -21.85 20.87 -41.91
C LEU A 53 -22.27 22.24 -42.40
N VAL A 54 -21.86 23.32 -41.71
CA VAL A 54 -22.20 24.70 -42.12
C VAL A 54 -21.62 25.03 -43.51
N ALA A 55 -20.40 24.63 -43.78
CA ALA A 55 -19.81 24.79 -45.14
C ALA A 55 -20.56 24.00 -46.17
N SER A 56 -20.98 22.75 -45.89
CA SER A 56 -21.77 21.92 -46.82
C SER A 56 -23.13 22.53 -47.12
N ILE A 57 -23.76 23.17 -46.15
CA ILE A 57 -25.04 23.91 -46.36
C ILE A 57 -24.78 25.13 -47.24
N ASN A 58 -23.79 25.95 -46.93
CA ASN A 58 -23.53 27.21 -47.64
C ASN A 58 -23.12 27.02 -49.09
N TYR A 59 -22.34 25.95 -49.40
CA TYR A 59 -21.86 25.67 -50.75
C TYR A 59 -22.64 24.55 -51.44
N ALA A 60 -23.72 24.07 -50.88
CA ALA A 60 -24.56 22.98 -51.39
C ALA A 60 -23.73 21.71 -51.78
N LEU A 61 -22.72 21.36 -50.97
CA LEU A 61 -21.79 20.28 -51.21
C LEU A 61 -22.36 18.92 -50.80
N GLN A 62 -22.88 18.14 -51.73
CA GLN A 62 -23.48 16.83 -51.47
C GLN A 62 -22.50 15.87 -50.78
N LEU A 63 -21.25 15.81 -51.21
CA LEU A 63 -20.18 15.00 -50.59
C LEU A 63 -19.84 15.47 -49.18
N GLY A 64 -19.95 16.77 -48.91
CA GLY A 64 -19.74 17.31 -47.58
C GLY A 64 -20.79 16.83 -46.59
N PHE A 65 -22.06 16.78 -46.98
CA PHE A 65 -23.14 16.19 -46.17
C PHE A 65 -22.86 14.69 -45.90
N LEU A 66 -22.54 13.93 -46.96
CA LEU A 66 -22.28 12.51 -46.84
C LEU A 66 -21.16 12.26 -45.80
N LEU A 67 -20.03 12.97 -45.92
CA LEU A 67 -18.88 12.83 -45.04
C LEU A 67 -19.26 13.21 -43.57
N THR A 68 -19.97 14.33 -43.42
CA THR A 68 -20.40 14.81 -42.08
C THR A 68 -21.29 13.79 -41.37
N PHE A 69 -22.31 13.27 -42.07
CA PHE A 69 -23.21 12.26 -41.50
C PHE A 69 -22.52 10.92 -41.24
N LEU A 70 -21.63 10.51 -42.12
CA LEU A 70 -20.84 9.28 -41.93
C LEU A 70 -19.95 9.40 -40.70
N ALA A 71 -19.22 10.50 -40.57
CA ALA A 71 -18.34 10.74 -39.43
C ALA A 71 -19.13 10.93 -38.10
N ALA A 72 -20.28 11.59 -38.13
CA ALA A 72 -21.18 11.72 -36.98
C ALA A 72 -21.75 10.37 -36.55
N SER A 73 -22.18 9.53 -37.48
CA SER A 73 -22.67 8.18 -37.19
C SER A 73 -21.59 7.30 -36.58
N MET A 74 -20.34 7.38 -37.08
CA MET A 74 -19.18 6.68 -36.50
C MET A 74 -18.90 7.14 -35.06
N ALA A 75 -19.02 8.43 -34.77
CA ALA A 75 -18.87 8.95 -33.42
C ALA A 75 -19.95 8.43 -32.45
N ILE A 76 -21.21 8.34 -32.91
CA ILE A 76 -22.34 7.80 -32.11
C ILE A 76 -22.14 6.31 -31.84
N VAL A 77 -21.77 5.54 -32.86
CA VAL A 77 -21.42 4.11 -32.70
C VAL A 77 -20.24 3.95 -31.74
N GLY A 78 -19.21 4.79 -31.88
CA GLY A 78 -18.07 4.84 -30.98
C GLY A 78 -18.47 5.12 -29.53
N MET A 79 -19.43 6.03 -29.31
CA MET A 79 -19.98 6.29 -27.96
C MET A 79 -20.60 5.02 -27.36
N HIS A 80 -21.41 4.31 -28.15
CA HIS A 80 -22.02 3.07 -27.70
C HIS A 80 -20.97 2.00 -27.34
N HIS A 81 -19.96 1.83 -28.17
CA HIS A 81 -18.87 0.89 -27.92
C HIS A 81 -18.05 1.28 -26.69
N THR A 82 -17.73 2.56 -26.50
CA THR A 82 -17.00 3.04 -25.31
C THR A 82 -17.79 2.76 -24.03
N HIS A 83 -19.08 3.02 -24.02
CA HIS A 83 -19.95 2.72 -22.87
C HIS A 83 -20.03 1.21 -22.61
N ARG A 84 -20.25 0.40 -23.65
CA ARG A 84 -20.38 -1.06 -23.57
C ARG A 84 -19.06 -1.71 -23.15
N ASN A 85 -17.91 -1.14 -23.53
CA ASN A 85 -16.59 -1.64 -23.12
C ASN A 85 -16.36 -1.60 -21.61
N LEU A 86 -17.01 -0.67 -20.88
CA LEU A 86 -16.90 -0.58 -19.42
C LEU A 86 -18.09 -1.22 -18.68
N ALA A 87 -19.27 -1.26 -19.31
CA ALA A 87 -20.44 -1.83 -18.69
C ALA A 87 -20.35 -3.36 -18.54
N ARG A 88 -21.00 -3.90 -17.49
CA ARG A 88 -21.06 -5.33 -17.17
C ARG A 88 -19.73 -5.97 -16.78
N ILE A 89 -18.74 -5.20 -16.34
CA ILE A 89 -17.54 -5.70 -15.68
C ILE A 89 -17.85 -5.90 -14.20
N THR A 90 -17.39 -6.98 -13.60
CA THR A 90 -17.49 -7.21 -12.17
C THR A 90 -16.16 -6.90 -11.50
N LEU A 91 -16.24 -6.26 -10.32
CA LEU A 91 -15.11 -5.86 -9.49
C LEU A 91 -15.26 -6.49 -8.12
N ARG A 92 -14.22 -7.14 -7.65
CA ARG A 92 -14.16 -7.72 -6.31
C ARG A 92 -12.86 -7.36 -5.63
N ALA A 93 -12.93 -6.95 -4.38
CA ALA A 93 -11.77 -6.77 -3.53
C ALA A 93 -11.11 -8.12 -3.25
N GLN A 94 -9.79 -8.22 -3.42
CA GLN A 94 -9.07 -9.48 -3.27
C GLN A 94 -8.13 -9.43 -2.07
N ARG A 95 -7.03 -8.69 -2.14
CA ARG A 95 -6.00 -8.70 -1.12
C ARG A 95 -5.33 -7.34 -0.97
N ALA A 96 -4.86 -7.11 0.26
CA ALA A 96 -4.02 -5.98 0.58
C ALA A 96 -3.11 -6.39 1.75
N ASP A 97 -1.82 -6.56 1.47
CA ASP A 97 -0.86 -7.03 2.46
C ASP A 97 -0.38 -5.90 3.36
N PRO A 98 -0.12 -6.18 4.65
CA PRO A 98 0.50 -5.22 5.55
C PRO A 98 1.90 -4.82 5.08
N ILE A 99 2.26 -3.54 5.29
CA ILE A 99 3.55 -2.97 4.88
C ILE A 99 4.09 -2.03 5.95
N PHE A 100 5.34 -1.60 5.81
CA PHE A 100 5.92 -0.55 6.65
C PHE A 100 5.64 0.85 6.09
N ALA A 101 5.56 1.83 6.97
CA ALA A 101 5.44 3.23 6.56
C ALA A 101 6.68 3.66 5.77
N GLY A 102 6.46 4.33 4.64
CA GLY A 102 7.50 4.63 3.64
C GLY A 102 7.42 3.73 2.42
N ASP A 103 6.89 2.52 2.54
CA ASP A 103 6.69 1.60 1.43
C ASP A 103 5.42 1.91 0.63
N VAL A 104 5.24 1.16 -0.46
CA VAL A 104 4.11 1.31 -1.38
C VAL A 104 3.06 0.24 -1.11
N ALA A 105 1.90 0.65 -0.60
CA ALA A 105 0.75 -0.24 -0.42
C ALA A 105 0.20 -0.69 -1.77
N THR A 106 0.00 -1.99 -1.93
CA THR A 106 -0.60 -2.58 -3.12
C THR A 106 -1.97 -3.15 -2.79
N PHE A 107 -2.99 -2.67 -3.51
CA PHE A 107 -4.37 -3.15 -3.42
C PHE A 107 -4.68 -4.00 -4.64
N GLU A 108 -5.05 -5.24 -4.44
CA GLU A 108 -5.41 -6.16 -5.50
C GLU A 108 -6.92 -6.24 -5.66
N LEU A 109 -7.38 -6.02 -6.89
CA LEU A 109 -8.78 -6.12 -7.28
C LEU A 109 -8.93 -7.17 -8.36
N LEU A 110 -9.78 -8.16 -8.15
CA LEU A 110 -10.20 -9.08 -9.18
C LEU A 110 -11.20 -8.38 -10.08
N VAL A 111 -10.87 -8.35 -11.37
CA VAL A 111 -11.72 -7.78 -12.42
C VAL A 111 -12.14 -8.91 -13.34
N ALA A 112 -13.43 -9.15 -13.47
CA ALA A 112 -13.93 -10.21 -14.33
C ALA A 112 -14.87 -9.65 -15.40
N ASN A 113 -14.78 -10.26 -16.58
CA ASN A 113 -15.62 -9.97 -17.73
C ASN A 113 -16.55 -11.17 -17.99
N PRO A 114 -17.79 -11.14 -17.54
CA PRO A 114 -18.72 -12.26 -17.75
C PRO A 114 -19.26 -12.33 -19.20
N THR A 115 -18.89 -11.38 -20.05
CA THR A 115 -19.44 -11.27 -21.42
C THR A 115 -18.57 -12.02 -22.44
N VAL A 116 -19.15 -12.28 -23.61
CA VAL A 116 -18.43 -12.94 -24.74
C VAL A 116 -17.52 -11.98 -25.52
N GLU A 117 -17.50 -10.71 -25.18
CA GLU A 117 -16.70 -9.70 -25.84
C GLU A 117 -15.51 -9.34 -24.99
N GLN A 118 -14.35 -9.19 -25.62
CA GLN A 118 -13.16 -8.67 -24.94
C GLN A 118 -13.35 -7.21 -24.51
N ARG A 119 -12.71 -6.83 -23.42
CA ARG A 119 -12.68 -5.46 -22.90
C ARG A 119 -11.28 -4.91 -23.03
N LEU A 120 -11.11 -3.79 -23.70
CA LEU A 120 -9.82 -3.26 -24.08
C LEU A 120 -9.55 -1.90 -23.43
N ALA A 121 -8.28 -1.63 -23.18
CA ALA A 121 -7.81 -0.34 -22.68
C ALA A 121 -8.59 0.16 -21.45
N LEU A 122 -8.80 -0.72 -20.47
CA LEU A 122 -9.35 -0.36 -19.17
C LEU A 122 -8.24 0.23 -18.32
N HIS A 123 -8.44 1.44 -17.82
CA HIS A 123 -7.51 2.11 -16.94
C HIS A 123 -8.08 2.18 -15.54
N PHE A 124 -7.33 1.67 -14.58
CA PHE A 124 -7.64 1.70 -13.15
C PHE A 124 -6.75 2.72 -12.44
N GLY A 125 -7.31 3.53 -11.60
CA GLY A 125 -6.56 4.50 -10.80
C GLY A 125 -7.36 4.98 -9.60
N PHE A 126 -6.68 5.52 -8.59
CA PHE A 126 -7.39 6.09 -7.45
C PHE A 126 -8.03 7.43 -7.81
N ALA A 127 -9.26 7.63 -7.32
CA ALA A 127 -9.99 8.91 -7.44
C ALA A 127 -9.53 9.92 -6.38
N LEU A 128 -8.21 10.02 -6.15
CA LEU A 128 -7.63 10.92 -5.15
C LEU A 128 -7.60 12.35 -5.68
N HIS A 129 -8.17 13.27 -4.93
CA HIS A 129 -7.94 14.69 -5.09
C HIS A 129 -6.74 15.08 -4.22
N LEU A 130 -5.54 14.88 -4.71
CA LEU A 130 -4.32 15.33 -4.03
C LEU A 130 -4.30 16.88 -4.07
N LYS A 131 -4.85 17.50 -3.01
CA LYS A 131 -4.62 18.92 -2.73
C LYS A 131 -3.21 19.07 -2.19
N ARG A 132 -2.26 19.48 -2.99
CA ARG A 132 -0.97 19.95 -2.49
C ARG A 132 -1.13 21.38 -1.98
N ARG A 133 -0.87 21.59 -0.68
CA ARG A 133 -0.91 22.90 -0.02
C ARG A 133 0.20 23.76 -0.64
N GLY A 134 -0.18 24.80 -1.40
CA GLY A 134 0.76 25.81 -1.94
C GLY A 134 0.96 25.83 -3.46
N GLU A 135 0.48 24.89 -4.25
CA GLU A 135 0.59 24.98 -5.72
C GLU A 135 -0.63 25.72 -6.32
N ARG A 136 -0.38 26.94 -6.81
CA ARG A 136 -1.30 27.70 -7.68
C ARG A 136 -1.36 27.12 -9.09
N GLY A 137 -1.58 25.83 -9.20
CA GLY A 137 -1.68 25.16 -10.49
C GLY A 137 -2.33 23.80 -10.33
N ARG A 138 -3.45 23.61 -10.99
CA ARG A 138 -4.26 22.38 -11.04
C ARG A 138 -3.55 21.30 -11.86
N GLN A 139 -2.34 20.90 -11.54
CA GLN A 139 -1.81 19.62 -12.03
C GLN A 139 -2.37 18.51 -11.15
N ARG A 140 -3.49 17.94 -11.60
CA ARG A 140 -4.00 16.67 -11.14
C ARG A 140 -2.97 15.60 -11.49
N ARG A 141 -1.96 15.40 -10.65
CA ARG A 141 -1.17 14.18 -10.72
C ARG A 141 -2.08 13.05 -10.26
N GLN A 142 -2.65 12.35 -11.22
CA GLN A 142 -3.28 11.06 -10.96
C GLN A 142 -2.17 10.14 -10.45
N ALA A 143 -2.44 9.40 -9.38
CA ALA A 143 -1.56 8.30 -9.00
C ALA A 143 -1.36 7.40 -10.23
N PRO A 144 -0.18 6.79 -10.39
CA PRO A 144 0.08 5.90 -11.53
C PRO A 144 -1.04 4.87 -11.61
N GLY A 145 -1.71 4.81 -12.74
CA GLY A 145 -2.80 3.89 -12.97
C GLY A 145 -2.30 2.59 -13.58
N PHE A 146 -3.14 1.58 -13.52
CA PHE A 146 -2.91 0.26 -14.09
C PHE A 146 -3.78 0.07 -15.34
N TRP A 147 -3.18 -0.34 -16.44
CA TRP A 147 -3.89 -0.66 -17.67
C TRP A 147 -4.14 -2.16 -17.75
N LEU A 148 -5.33 -2.53 -18.22
CA LEU A 148 -5.76 -3.91 -18.27
C LEU A 148 -6.65 -4.17 -19.48
N ASP A 149 -6.37 -5.25 -20.19
CA ASP A 149 -7.24 -5.84 -21.18
C ASP A 149 -7.83 -7.13 -20.64
N LEU A 150 -9.12 -7.34 -20.84
CA LEU A 150 -9.82 -8.53 -20.35
C LEU A 150 -10.30 -9.34 -21.55
N PRO A 151 -9.93 -10.61 -21.67
CA PRO A 151 -10.48 -11.50 -22.66
C PRO A 151 -11.98 -11.76 -22.41
N ALA A 152 -12.65 -12.27 -23.42
CA ALA A 152 -14.02 -12.74 -23.29
C ALA A 152 -14.12 -13.79 -22.18
N ARG A 153 -15.11 -13.69 -21.30
CA ARG A 153 -15.34 -14.59 -20.16
C ARG A 153 -14.10 -14.79 -19.25
N GLY A 154 -13.16 -13.86 -19.29
CA GLY A 154 -11.91 -13.93 -18.55
C GLY A 154 -11.92 -13.04 -17.30
N SER A 155 -10.90 -13.23 -16.49
CA SER A 155 -10.63 -12.39 -15.32
C SER A 155 -9.14 -12.07 -15.22
N ALA A 156 -8.83 -10.95 -14.58
CA ALA A 156 -7.45 -10.56 -14.29
C ALA A 156 -7.40 -9.74 -13.00
N THR A 157 -6.22 -9.64 -12.40
CA THR A 157 -6.01 -8.85 -11.19
C THR A 157 -5.45 -7.48 -11.53
N ALA A 158 -6.18 -6.43 -11.15
CA ALA A 158 -5.69 -5.06 -11.20
C ALA A 158 -4.93 -4.74 -9.91
N ARG A 159 -3.67 -4.29 -10.03
CA ARG A 159 -2.81 -3.91 -8.91
C ARG A 159 -2.68 -2.40 -8.84
N LEU A 160 -3.16 -1.83 -7.76
CA LEU A 160 -3.14 -0.39 -7.53
C LEU A 160 -2.19 -0.06 -6.40
N SER A 161 -1.21 0.77 -6.71
CA SER A 161 -0.13 1.13 -5.79
C SER A 161 -0.35 2.52 -5.20
N LEU A 162 -0.22 2.64 -3.87
CA LEU A 162 -0.34 3.90 -3.14
C LEU A 162 0.84 4.07 -2.17
N PRO A 163 1.66 5.12 -2.33
CA PRO A 163 2.76 5.38 -1.40
C PRO A 163 2.21 5.75 -0.02
N THR A 164 2.78 5.15 1.03
CA THR A 164 2.42 5.40 2.41
C THR A 164 3.44 6.29 3.11
N ARG A 165 3.02 7.01 4.15
CA ARG A 165 3.90 7.88 4.93
C ARG A 165 3.67 7.79 6.44
N ARG A 166 2.54 7.25 6.84
CA ARG A 166 2.13 7.17 8.25
C ARG A 166 1.69 5.75 8.54
N ARG A 167 1.98 5.28 9.75
CA ARG A 167 1.46 4.02 10.24
C ARG A 167 -0.04 4.10 10.51
N GLY A 168 -0.65 2.95 10.71
CA GLY A 168 -2.06 2.83 11.07
C GLY A 168 -2.88 2.12 10.00
N GLN A 169 -4.19 2.23 10.10
CA GLN A 169 -5.10 1.65 9.10
C GLN A 169 -5.23 2.58 7.89
N LEU A 170 -4.89 2.06 6.71
CA LEU A 170 -5.05 2.73 5.45
C LEU A 170 -6.18 2.08 4.66
N ALA A 171 -7.36 2.68 4.66
CA ALA A 171 -8.46 2.25 3.81
C ALA A 171 -8.12 2.48 2.34
N CYS A 172 -8.50 1.55 1.47
CA CYS A 172 -8.33 1.69 0.04
C CYS A 172 -9.14 2.89 -0.46
N PRO A 173 -8.49 3.86 -1.12
CA PRO A 173 -9.22 4.97 -1.68
C PRO A 173 -10.15 4.51 -2.81
N ARG A 174 -11.16 5.32 -3.10
CA ARG A 174 -12.08 5.06 -4.19
C ARG A 174 -11.33 4.87 -5.50
N VAL A 175 -11.61 3.77 -6.19
CA VAL A 175 -11.00 3.41 -7.47
C VAL A 175 -11.88 3.95 -8.59
N ARG A 176 -11.25 4.57 -9.58
CA ARG A 176 -11.87 4.98 -10.83
C ARG A 176 -11.42 4.02 -11.92
N VAL A 177 -12.38 3.40 -12.57
CA VAL A 177 -12.17 2.60 -13.78
C VAL A 177 -12.62 3.44 -14.96
N GLN A 178 -11.82 3.55 -15.99
CA GLN A 178 -12.15 4.36 -17.17
C GLN A 178 -11.62 3.72 -18.45
N THR A 179 -12.27 4.05 -19.57
CA THR A 179 -11.83 3.71 -20.90
C THR A 179 -12.15 4.82 -21.88
N SER A 180 -11.39 4.91 -22.96
CA SER A 180 -11.69 5.77 -24.10
C SER A 180 -11.64 5.02 -25.43
N PHE A 181 -11.59 3.69 -25.36
CA PHE A 181 -11.64 2.82 -26.54
C PHE A 181 -13.04 2.86 -27.19
N PRO A 182 -13.18 2.85 -28.55
CA PRO A 182 -12.11 2.62 -29.54
C PRO A 182 -11.44 3.91 -30.04
N PHE A 183 -12.12 5.01 -30.24
CA PHE A 183 -11.63 6.17 -31.01
C PHE A 183 -11.04 7.29 -30.15
N GLY A 184 -11.10 7.18 -28.82
CA GLY A 184 -10.65 8.26 -27.95
C GLY A 184 -11.55 9.51 -27.95
N LEU A 185 -12.65 9.54 -28.73
CA LEU A 185 -13.59 10.65 -28.78
C LEU A 185 -14.45 10.75 -27.52
N TRP A 186 -14.75 9.61 -26.93
CA TRP A 186 -15.55 9.49 -25.73
C TRP A 186 -14.72 8.90 -24.59
N ARG A 187 -15.04 9.31 -23.38
CA ARG A 187 -14.50 8.70 -22.14
C ARG A 187 -15.65 8.20 -21.31
N ALA A 188 -15.64 6.90 -21.04
CA ALA A 188 -16.51 6.29 -20.07
C ALA A 188 -15.74 6.05 -18.76
N TRP A 189 -16.39 6.20 -17.59
CA TRP A 189 -15.79 5.87 -16.30
C TRP A 189 -16.84 5.44 -15.29
N ALA A 190 -16.38 4.68 -14.32
CA ALA A 190 -17.16 4.26 -13.16
C ALA A 190 -16.30 4.37 -11.90
N TYR A 191 -16.94 4.32 -10.74
CA TYR A 191 -16.27 4.34 -9.45
C TYR A 191 -16.60 3.08 -8.67
N TYR A 192 -15.61 2.61 -7.91
CA TYR A 192 -15.74 1.50 -6.98
C TYR A 192 -15.02 1.84 -5.66
N ALA A 193 -15.66 1.57 -4.52
CA ALA A 193 -15.10 1.75 -3.18
C ALA A 193 -14.87 0.38 -2.54
N PRO A 194 -13.68 -0.23 -2.74
CA PRO A 194 -13.42 -1.58 -2.28
C PRO A 194 -13.32 -1.64 -0.74
N PRO A 195 -13.85 -2.69 -0.09
CA PRO A 195 -13.74 -2.93 1.34
C PRO A 195 -12.35 -3.48 1.72
N LEU A 196 -11.29 -2.78 1.33
CA LEU A 196 -9.91 -3.17 1.63
C LEU A 196 -9.27 -2.17 2.57
N THR A 197 -8.57 -2.69 3.56
CA THR A 197 -7.76 -1.91 4.48
C THR A 197 -6.39 -2.55 4.60
N VAL A 198 -5.35 -1.76 4.44
CA VAL A 198 -3.95 -2.15 4.68
C VAL A 198 -3.56 -1.69 6.06
N LEU A 199 -2.91 -2.56 6.82
CA LEU A 199 -2.26 -2.17 8.05
C LEU A 199 -0.83 -1.72 7.72
N VAL A 200 -0.53 -0.47 8.05
CA VAL A 200 0.77 0.15 7.83
C VAL A 200 1.53 0.15 9.15
N TYR A 201 2.59 -0.63 9.22
CA TYR A 201 3.48 -0.74 10.38
C TYR A 201 4.38 0.49 10.51
N PRO A 202 4.87 0.81 11.72
CA PRO A 202 5.90 1.84 11.88
C PRO A 202 7.16 1.48 11.08
N THR A 203 7.84 2.49 10.51
CA THR A 203 9.13 2.30 9.84
C THR A 203 10.17 1.82 10.86
N PRO A 204 10.90 0.71 10.64
CA PRO A 204 11.97 0.29 11.54
C PRO A 204 13.09 1.34 11.60
N GLU A 205 13.58 1.66 12.79
CA GLU A 205 14.74 2.54 12.97
C GLU A 205 15.99 1.91 12.31
N GLN A 206 16.74 2.70 11.54
CA GLN A 206 17.91 2.17 10.82
C GLN A 206 19.09 1.88 11.75
N ASP A 207 19.42 2.84 12.63
CA ASP A 207 20.55 2.80 13.56
C ASP A 207 20.05 2.61 14.99
N ALA A 208 19.21 1.60 15.23
CA ALA A 208 18.72 1.31 16.56
C ALA A 208 19.86 0.76 17.45
N PRO A 209 19.90 1.13 18.74
CA PRO A 209 20.80 0.51 19.68
C PRO A 209 20.56 -1.01 19.78
N PRO A 210 21.54 -1.78 20.27
CA PRO A 210 21.37 -3.22 20.46
C PRO A 210 20.14 -3.55 21.32
N LEU A 211 19.65 -4.78 21.16
CA LEU A 211 18.51 -5.27 21.95
C LEU A 211 18.76 -5.07 23.45
N PRO A 212 17.76 -4.67 24.23
CA PRO A 212 17.86 -4.62 25.67
C PRO A 212 18.11 -6.04 26.21
N VAL A 213 19.13 -6.21 27.01
CA VAL A 213 19.45 -7.51 27.62
C VAL A 213 18.37 -7.85 28.64
N ALA A 214 17.80 -9.04 28.53
CA ALA A 214 16.84 -9.55 29.50
C ALA A 214 17.52 -9.65 30.88
N GLY A 215 16.99 -8.94 31.88
CA GLY A 215 17.43 -9.04 33.28
C GLY A 215 18.22 -7.87 33.87
N GLY A 216 18.46 -6.78 33.15
CA GLY A 216 19.19 -5.60 33.66
C GLY A 216 18.27 -4.52 34.22
N SER A 217 18.00 -4.50 35.53
CA SER A 217 17.54 -3.31 36.24
C SER A 217 18.63 -2.22 36.15
N GLY A 218 18.31 -1.15 35.44
CA GLY A 218 18.89 0.17 35.44
C GLY A 218 20.34 0.35 35.92
N ARG A 219 21.27 0.38 34.92
CA ARG A 219 22.43 1.26 35.00
C ARG A 219 22.94 1.51 33.57
N GLU A 220 22.97 2.77 33.19
CA GLU A 220 23.63 3.25 31.99
C GLU A 220 25.09 2.87 32.01
N GLY A 221 25.60 2.34 30.88
CA GLY A 221 27.05 2.27 30.62
C GLY A 221 27.77 1.04 31.11
N ALA A 222 27.47 -0.15 30.52
CA ALA A 222 28.44 -1.23 30.56
C ALA A 222 28.36 -2.00 29.24
N GLY A 223 29.44 -1.87 28.44
CA GLY A 223 29.69 -2.74 27.30
C GLY A 223 29.64 -4.19 27.72
N LEU A 224 29.25 -5.04 26.77
CA LEU A 224 29.27 -6.50 26.76
C LEU A 224 29.97 -7.16 27.99
N ALA A 225 29.28 -7.24 29.11
CA ALA A 225 29.65 -8.17 30.17
C ALA A 225 28.65 -9.32 30.06
N ALA A 226 29.11 -10.38 29.38
CA ALA A 226 28.49 -11.69 29.43
C ALA A 226 28.64 -12.22 30.87
N SER A 227 27.69 -11.89 31.76
CA SER A 227 27.48 -12.55 33.02
C SER A 227 26.27 -13.49 32.91
N GLY A 228 26.39 -14.48 32.04
CA GLY A 228 25.59 -15.69 32.13
C GLY A 228 26.20 -16.53 33.25
N GLU A 229 25.55 -16.59 34.40
CA GLU A 229 26.01 -17.30 35.58
C GLU A 229 25.77 -18.81 35.51
N ASP A 230 25.19 -19.34 34.44
CA ASP A 230 25.02 -20.78 34.29
C ASP A 230 26.24 -21.39 33.60
N PHE A 231 27.04 -22.05 34.44
CA PHE A 231 28.22 -22.81 34.09
C PHE A 231 27.83 -24.04 33.29
N ALA A 232 28.01 -24.00 31.99
CA ALA A 232 27.67 -25.12 31.09
C ALA A 232 28.70 -26.24 31.09
N GLY A 233 29.96 -25.90 31.49
CA GLY A 233 31.04 -26.85 31.48
C GLY A 233 32.41 -26.20 31.26
N VAL A 234 33.44 -27.05 31.07
CA VAL A 234 34.79 -26.63 30.72
C VAL A 234 35.22 -27.30 29.40
N ARG A 235 35.95 -26.56 28.57
CA ARG A 235 36.64 -27.12 27.42
C ARG A 235 38.14 -26.82 27.51
N PRO A 236 38.98 -27.55 26.81
CA PRO A 236 40.38 -27.23 26.71
C PRO A 236 40.62 -25.84 26.10
N TYR A 237 41.63 -25.12 26.57
CA TYR A 237 42.05 -23.82 26.05
C TYR A 237 42.47 -23.93 24.58
N GLN A 238 42.04 -22.99 23.78
CA GLN A 238 42.51 -22.81 22.41
C GLN A 238 43.22 -21.45 22.28
N ALA A 239 44.27 -21.40 21.43
CA ALA A 239 45.01 -20.18 21.19
C ALA A 239 44.06 -19.07 20.65
N GLY A 240 43.90 -17.98 21.42
CA GLY A 240 42.96 -16.88 21.14
C GLY A 240 41.86 -16.69 22.19
N ASP A 241 41.70 -17.64 23.12
CA ASP A 241 40.72 -17.50 24.19
C ASP A 241 41.14 -16.43 25.21
N PRO A 242 40.18 -15.59 25.70
CA PRO A 242 40.50 -14.59 26.71
C PRO A 242 40.96 -15.23 28.02
N ARG A 243 42.12 -14.85 28.53
CA ARG A 243 42.71 -15.39 29.78
C ARG A 243 41.82 -15.28 31.02
N LYS A 244 40.90 -14.32 31.06
CA LYS A 244 39.90 -14.16 32.12
C LYS A 244 38.84 -15.26 32.18
N MET A 245 38.69 -16.03 31.12
CA MET A 245 37.75 -17.16 31.02
C MET A 245 38.33 -18.47 31.52
N ILE A 246 39.62 -18.53 31.85
CA ILE A 246 40.28 -19.73 32.38
C ILE A 246 39.74 -20.02 33.78
N ALA A 247 39.36 -21.28 34.02
CA ALA A 247 38.94 -21.78 35.35
C ALA A 247 40.15 -22.11 36.20
N TRP A 248 40.85 -21.09 36.73
CA TRP A 248 42.13 -21.24 37.48
C TRP A 248 42.06 -22.22 38.64
N ARG A 249 40.90 -22.41 39.29
CA ARG A 249 40.72 -23.41 40.36
C ARG A 249 40.76 -24.84 39.86
N LEU A 250 40.33 -25.10 38.63
CA LEU A 250 40.44 -26.42 37.99
C LEU A 250 41.83 -26.61 37.38
N ALA A 251 42.37 -25.59 36.74
CA ALA A 251 43.73 -25.61 36.18
C ALA A 251 44.82 -25.91 37.22
N ALA A 252 44.57 -25.57 38.51
CA ALA A 252 45.49 -25.89 39.60
C ALA A 252 45.51 -27.39 39.98
N ARG A 253 44.63 -28.21 39.43
CA ARG A 253 44.49 -29.64 39.72
C ARG A 253 44.64 -30.56 38.51
N SER A 254 44.86 -29.98 37.34
CA SER A 254 45.07 -30.72 36.09
C SER A 254 46.15 -30.01 35.25
N ASP A 255 46.89 -30.73 34.42
CA ASP A 255 47.91 -30.17 33.52
C ASP A 255 47.29 -29.41 32.32
N ASP A 256 45.97 -29.43 32.16
CA ASP A 256 45.24 -28.74 31.11
C ASP A 256 44.71 -27.40 31.59
N LEU A 257 44.62 -26.41 30.69
CA LEU A 257 44.00 -25.10 30.94
C LEU A 257 42.53 -25.14 30.57
N PRO A 258 41.60 -25.41 31.50
CA PRO A 258 40.18 -25.44 31.22
C PRO A 258 39.61 -24.02 31.11
N VAL A 259 38.87 -23.75 30.03
CA VAL A 259 38.12 -22.50 29.81
C VAL A 259 36.66 -22.72 30.15
N LYS A 260 36.14 -21.83 30.95
CA LYS A 260 34.69 -21.85 31.30
C LYS A 260 33.84 -21.66 30.06
N LEU A 261 32.97 -22.61 29.78
CA LEU A 261 31.86 -22.49 28.84
C LEU A 261 30.66 -21.97 29.60
N PHE A 262 30.16 -20.84 29.17
CA PHE A 262 28.83 -20.34 29.62
C PHE A 262 27.83 -20.70 28.52
N GLU A 263 26.74 -21.39 28.86
CA GLU A 263 25.60 -21.49 27.97
C GLU A 263 25.00 -20.09 27.83
N ALA A 264 24.74 -19.69 26.61
CA ALA A 264 23.81 -18.60 26.40
C ALA A 264 22.49 -19.04 27.02
N PRO A 265 21.86 -18.25 27.90
CA PRO A 265 20.63 -18.68 28.56
C PRO A 265 19.60 -19.03 27.49
N SER A 266 19.33 -20.35 27.39
CA SER A 266 18.23 -20.90 26.59
C SER A 266 16.95 -20.43 27.24
N GLY A 267 16.44 -19.23 26.84
CA GLY A 267 15.21 -18.67 27.39
C GLY A 267 15.32 -17.22 27.86
N SER A 268 16.24 -16.41 27.32
CA SER A 268 16.24 -14.97 27.64
C SER A 268 14.93 -14.37 27.13
N GLU A 269 13.99 -14.19 28.07
CA GLU A 269 12.72 -13.52 27.83
C GLU A 269 12.99 -12.05 27.57
N LEU A 270 12.76 -11.61 26.35
CA LEU A 270 12.96 -10.22 25.95
C LEU A 270 11.69 -9.43 26.16
N LEU A 271 11.70 -8.42 27.03
CA LEU A 271 10.60 -7.47 27.18
C LEU A 271 10.89 -6.20 26.39
N LEU A 272 10.10 -5.99 25.34
CA LEU A 272 10.08 -4.75 24.56
C LEU A 272 9.06 -3.79 25.18
N ASP A 273 9.56 -2.85 25.98
CA ASP A 273 8.73 -1.95 26.80
C ASP A 273 8.84 -0.51 26.30
N PHE A 274 7.68 0.07 25.96
CA PHE A 274 7.58 1.44 25.48
C PHE A 274 7.97 2.48 26.55
N GLU A 275 7.68 2.22 27.83
CA GLU A 275 7.95 3.17 28.93
C GLU A 275 9.43 3.18 29.33
N ARG A 276 10.13 2.08 29.12
CA ARG A 276 11.59 1.98 29.37
C ARG A 276 12.45 2.68 28.33
N LEU A 277 11.86 3.12 27.22
CA LEU A 277 12.58 3.88 26.21
C LEU A 277 12.88 5.31 26.68
N PRO A 278 14.00 5.91 26.24
CA PRO A 278 14.37 7.26 26.62
C PRO A 278 13.24 8.27 26.45
N ALA A 279 13.04 9.12 27.45
CA ALA A 279 11.96 10.11 27.45
C ALA A 279 12.13 11.19 26.36
N GLN A 280 13.37 11.38 25.88
CA GLN A 280 13.70 12.34 24.82
C GLN A 280 13.18 11.94 23.45
N LEU A 281 12.87 10.64 23.25
CA LEU A 281 12.31 10.16 21.99
C LEU A 281 10.82 10.51 21.91
N ASP A 282 10.42 11.02 20.75
CA ASP A 282 9.01 11.17 20.45
C ASP A 282 8.32 9.79 20.30
N THR A 283 6.99 9.79 20.28
CA THR A 283 6.20 8.55 20.18
C THR A 283 6.53 7.75 18.91
N GLU A 284 6.72 8.43 17.77
CA GLU A 284 7.03 7.77 16.51
C GLU A 284 8.41 7.11 16.53
N ALA A 285 9.43 7.79 17.09
CA ALA A 285 10.77 7.24 17.23
C ALA A 285 10.80 6.03 18.19
N LYS A 286 10.03 6.08 19.29
CA LYS A 286 9.88 4.94 20.19
C LYS A 286 9.29 3.73 19.49
N LEU A 287 8.22 3.92 18.72
CA LEU A 287 7.58 2.84 17.96
C LEU A 287 8.48 2.30 16.85
N SER A 288 9.24 3.17 16.18
CA SER A 288 10.23 2.79 15.17
C SER A 288 11.33 1.91 15.77
N ARG A 289 11.82 2.26 16.97
CA ARG A 289 12.83 1.48 17.72
C ARG A 289 12.27 0.13 18.15
N LEU A 290 11.10 0.09 18.74
CA LEU A 290 10.44 -1.16 19.13
C LEU A 290 10.20 -2.07 17.91
N THR A 291 9.79 -1.49 16.78
CA THR A 291 9.64 -2.23 15.52
C THR A 291 10.96 -2.85 15.07
N ARG A 292 12.06 -2.11 15.14
CA ARG A 292 13.39 -2.63 14.78
C ARG A 292 13.82 -3.76 15.70
N TRP A 293 13.70 -3.57 17.01
CA TRP A 293 14.03 -4.59 18.00
C TRP A 293 13.20 -5.86 17.85
N LEU A 294 11.91 -5.72 17.59
CA LEU A 294 11.01 -6.83 17.31
C LEU A 294 11.50 -7.65 16.11
N LEU A 295 11.88 -6.97 15.01
CA LEU A 295 12.39 -7.64 13.82
C LEU A 295 13.72 -8.34 14.06
N ILE A 296 14.61 -7.76 14.86
CA ILE A 296 15.88 -8.37 15.26
C ILE A 296 15.62 -9.59 16.15
N ALA A 297 14.74 -9.48 17.13
CA ALA A 297 14.38 -10.59 18.02
C ALA A 297 13.78 -11.79 17.25
N GLU A 298 12.89 -11.50 16.29
CA GLU A 298 12.32 -12.54 15.42
C GLU A 298 13.38 -13.20 14.54
N ALA A 299 14.27 -12.42 13.94
CA ALA A 299 15.39 -12.95 13.12
C ALA A 299 16.34 -13.82 13.95
N ALA A 300 16.57 -13.47 15.22
CA ALA A 300 17.36 -14.24 16.18
C ALA A 300 16.57 -15.40 16.83
N GLN A 301 15.32 -15.63 16.44
CA GLN A 301 14.42 -16.65 17.00
C GLN A 301 14.25 -16.56 18.53
N LEU A 302 14.33 -15.34 19.08
CA LEU A 302 14.13 -15.10 20.50
C LEU A 302 12.63 -15.05 20.83
N ARG A 303 12.29 -15.44 22.06
CA ARG A 303 10.95 -15.20 22.61
C ARG A 303 10.89 -13.78 23.16
N TYR A 304 9.85 -13.04 22.81
CA TYR A 304 9.69 -11.66 23.25
C TYR A 304 8.25 -11.32 23.62
N ALA A 305 8.13 -10.42 24.58
CA ALA A 305 6.85 -9.79 24.96
C ALA A 305 6.90 -8.32 24.56
N LEU A 306 5.73 -7.71 24.32
CA LEU A 306 5.59 -6.30 23.98
C LEU A 306 4.69 -5.61 25.00
N ALA A 307 5.22 -4.60 25.69
CA ALA A 307 4.45 -3.75 26.61
C ALA A 307 4.28 -2.35 26.01
N LEU A 308 3.03 -1.98 25.79
CA LEU A 308 2.61 -0.63 25.36
C LEU A 308 1.68 -0.04 26.42
N PRO A 309 1.61 1.29 26.58
CA PRO A 309 0.58 1.93 27.40
C PRO A 309 -0.82 1.47 26.97
N GLY A 310 -1.51 0.76 27.85
CA GLY A 310 -2.85 0.23 27.61
C GLY A 310 -2.94 -1.13 26.90
N ALA A 311 -1.83 -1.73 26.47
CA ALA A 311 -1.84 -3.05 25.83
C ALA A 311 -0.54 -3.82 26.12
N THR A 312 -0.67 -5.06 26.59
CA THR A 312 0.47 -5.96 26.78
C THR A 312 0.26 -7.22 25.96
N ILE A 313 1.26 -7.60 25.18
CA ILE A 313 1.29 -8.87 24.45
C ILE A 313 2.27 -9.79 25.14
N GLU A 314 1.75 -10.92 25.61
CA GLU A 314 2.51 -11.92 26.34
C GLU A 314 3.65 -12.51 25.51
N LEU A 315 4.55 -13.19 26.22
CA LEU A 315 5.74 -13.82 25.64
C LEU A 315 5.40 -14.82 24.56
N GLY A 316 6.02 -14.67 23.40
CA GLY A 316 5.81 -15.55 22.26
C GLY A 316 6.89 -15.41 21.20
N SER A 317 6.76 -16.16 20.11
CA SER A 317 7.65 -16.12 18.94
C SER A 317 6.90 -16.56 17.69
N GLY A 318 7.52 -16.36 16.52
CA GLY A 318 7.00 -16.81 15.23
C GLY A 318 6.09 -15.80 14.53
N ALA A 319 5.74 -16.12 13.28
CA ALA A 319 5.10 -15.18 12.35
C ALA A 319 3.76 -14.60 12.86
N ALA A 320 2.95 -15.43 13.53
CA ALA A 320 1.67 -14.98 14.09
C ALA A 320 1.86 -14.01 15.28
N HIS A 321 2.84 -14.28 16.15
CA HIS A 321 3.19 -13.41 17.26
C HIS A 321 3.74 -12.08 16.75
N ARG A 322 4.67 -12.14 15.79
CA ARG A 322 5.20 -10.96 15.11
C ARG A 322 4.10 -10.08 14.52
N ALA A 323 3.15 -10.69 13.80
CA ALA A 323 2.05 -9.96 13.18
C ALA A 323 1.17 -9.25 14.23
N ARG A 324 0.88 -9.89 15.38
CA ARG A 324 0.13 -9.27 16.49
C ARG A 324 0.87 -8.10 17.10
N CYS A 325 2.16 -8.25 17.36
CA CYS A 325 2.98 -7.17 17.92
C CYS A 325 3.10 -5.98 16.96
N LEU A 326 3.37 -6.23 15.66
CA LEU A 326 3.41 -5.17 14.64
C LEU A 326 2.05 -4.48 14.49
N ALA A 327 0.95 -5.23 14.59
CA ALA A 327 -0.39 -4.64 14.56
C ALA A 327 -0.65 -3.72 15.75
N ALA A 328 -0.24 -4.13 16.96
CA ALA A 328 -0.35 -3.29 18.15
C ALA A 328 0.46 -1.99 18.02
N LEU A 329 1.71 -2.07 17.51
CA LEU A 329 2.55 -0.90 17.24
C LEU A 329 1.93 0.03 16.18
N ALA A 330 1.31 -0.53 15.14
CA ALA A 330 0.66 0.24 14.09
C ALA A 330 -0.59 1.00 14.58
N LEU A 331 -1.37 0.36 15.45
CA LEU A 331 -2.65 0.90 15.95
C LEU A 331 -2.51 1.69 17.26
N PHE A 332 -1.30 1.82 17.78
CA PHE A 332 -1.05 2.57 19.00
C PHE A 332 -1.42 4.05 18.81
N GLU A 333 -2.45 4.51 19.51
CA GLU A 333 -2.86 5.90 19.58
C GLU A 333 -2.59 6.43 21.00
N ARG A 334 -2.03 7.63 21.08
CA ARG A 334 -1.79 8.32 22.36
C ARG A 334 -2.64 9.57 22.42
#